data_5e678848f0d288c63a2da2e3cba17115
#
_entry.id   5e678848f0d288c63a2da2e3cba17115
#
_cell.length_a   1.000
_cell.length_b   1.000
_cell.length_c   1.000
_cell.angle_alpha   90.00
_cell.angle_beta   90.00
_cell.angle_gamma   90.00
#
_symmetry.space_group_name_H-M   'P 1'
#
loop_
_entity.id
_entity.type
_entity.pdbx_description
1 polymer ?
#
loop_
_entity_poly.entity_id
_entity_poly.type
_entity_poly.pdbx_seq_one_letter_code
_entity_poly.pdbx_strand_id
1 'polypeptide(L)'
;MIIETFRQAIQNVWSNKLRTFLTMLGIIIGVMAVIVIVGLGNGMTKSMRDSFSAMGTNTLNINVWGYGSRTISVDDVYAIAEKNPELIQSVSPQIDFSGSGDLKIGTSTYRWLNIYGVDEDYTTLKNYTIAKGRGLQYMDIKDNKQVCIIGDYLNRVAFGGNGVGQTLKIGANKFRIVGVLAAKVSDPSLQEGSDDACVYLPYTTVMRLSNTSTSQSYIAIMTDESKANDAKAVV
;
A
#
# COMPACT_ATOMS: atom_id res chain seq x y z
N MET A 1 -36.36 22.32 53.61
CA MET A 1 -34.93 22.00 53.84
C MET A 1 -34.14 21.83 52.54
N ILE A 2 -34.38 20.82 51.67
CA ILE A 2 -33.56 20.57 50.43
C ILE A 2 -33.63 21.76 49.45
N ILE A 3 -34.82 22.35 49.24
CA ILE A 3 -35.01 23.47 48.30
C ILE A 3 -34.33 24.76 48.80
N GLU A 4 -34.34 25.00 50.09
CA GLU A 4 -33.67 26.13 50.70
C GLU A 4 -32.15 26.01 50.63
N THR A 5 -31.61 24.83 50.89
CA THR A 5 -30.18 24.53 50.73
C THR A 5 -29.70 24.74 49.30
N PHE A 6 -30.52 24.32 48.32
CA PHE A 6 -30.24 24.54 46.91
C PHE A 6 -30.27 26.01 46.50
N ARG A 7 -31.26 26.75 47.02
CA ARG A 7 -31.35 28.22 46.81
C ARG A 7 -30.17 28.98 47.41
N GLN A 8 -29.72 28.60 48.62
CA GLN A 8 -28.53 29.17 49.25
C GLN A 8 -27.25 28.84 48.47
N ALA A 9 -27.12 27.61 47.94
CA ALA A 9 -25.98 27.23 47.12
C ALA A 9 -25.90 28.10 45.84
N ILE A 10 -27.02 28.32 45.15
CA ILE A 10 -27.06 29.20 43.98
C ILE A 10 -26.72 30.65 44.35
N GLN A 11 -27.24 31.20 45.47
CA GLN A 11 -26.90 32.53 45.90
C GLN A 11 -25.42 32.69 46.22
N ASN A 12 -24.76 31.69 46.82
CA ASN A 12 -23.32 31.69 47.10
C ASN A 12 -22.50 31.67 45.80
N VAL A 13 -22.95 30.93 44.76
CA VAL A 13 -22.33 30.96 43.43
C VAL A 13 -22.41 32.36 42.80
N TRP A 14 -23.57 33.02 42.92
CA TRP A 14 -23.78 34.34 42.33
C TRP A 14 -23.08 35.48 43.11
N SER A 15 -22.89 35.34 44.40
CA SER A 15 -22.16 36.35 45.22
C SER A 15 -20.64 36.31 44.98
N ASN A 16 -20.06 35.19 44.55
CA ASN A 16 -18.63 35.01 44.25
C ASN A 16 -18.37 34.64 42.77
N LYS A 17 -18.99 35.34 41.83
CA LYS A 17 -19.00 35.05 40.39
C LYS A 17 -17.58 34.77 39.81
N LEU A 18 -16.60 35.56 40.18
CA LEU A 18 -15.24 35.47 39.63
C LEU A 18 -14.52 34.19 40.09
N ARG A 19 -14.67 33.79 41.36
CA ARG A 19 -14.09 32.58 41.92
C ARG A 19 -14.72 31.34 41.28
N THR A 20 -16.06 31.33 41.21
CA THR A 20 -16.81 30.23 40.62
C THR A 20 -16.50 30.07 39.14
N PHE A 21 -16.41 31.17 38.39
CA PHE A 21 -16.03 31.16 36.98
C PHE A 21 -14.63 30.58 36.78
N LEU A 22 -13.63 31.03 37.56
CA LEU A 22 -12.25 30.53 37.45
C LEU A 22 -12.13 29.04 37.79
N THR A 23 -12.85 28.57 38.83
CA THR A 23 -12.83 27.15 39.20
C THR A 23 -13.52 26.28 38.13
N MET A 24 -14.68 26.71 37.61
CA MET A 24 -15.35 26.01 36.50
C MET A 24 -14.49 25.99 35.24
N LEU A 25 -13.85 27.10 34.90
CA LEU A 25 -12.96 27.19 33.76
C LEU A 25 -11.78 26.20 33.88
N GLY A 26 -11.17 26.13 35.09
CA GLY A 26 -10.11 25.16 35.34
C GLY A 26 -10.53 23.71 35.16
N ILE A 27 -11.72 23.35 35.67
CA ILE A 27 -12.27 22.00 35.50
C ILE A 27 -12.57 21.70 34.00
N ILE A 28 -13.19 22.66 33.31
CA ILE A 28 -13.52 22.50 31.87
C ILE A 28 -12.25 22.29 31.05
N ILE A 29 -11.22 23.12 31.27
CA ILE A 29 -9.92 22.98 30.55
C ILE A 29 -9.28 21.63 30.87
N GLY A 30 -9.28 21.21 32.13
CA GLY A 30 -8.70 19.93 32.54
C GLY A 30 -9.39 18.75 31.90
N VAL A 31 -10.73 18.71 31.94
CA VAL A 31 -11.50 17.62 31.30
C VAL A 31 -11.34 17.65 29.78
N MET A 32 -11.40 18.82 29.15
CA MET A 32 -11.22 18.99 27.70
C MET A 32 -9.84 18.50 27.27
N ALA A 33 -8.78 18.84 28.01
CA ALA A 33 -7.43 18.38 27.68
C ALA A 33 -7.32 16.85 27.69
N VAL A 34 -7.91 16.17 28.67
CA VAL A 34 -7.92 14.72 28.75
C VAL A 34 -8.69 14.11 27.57
N ILE A 35 -9.87 14.64 27.24
CA ILE A 35 -10.68 14.15 26.11
C ILE A 35 -9.92 14.29 24.79
N VAL A 36 -9.27 15.44 24.57
CA VAL A 36 -8.47 15.70 23.35
C VAL A 36 -7.29 14.74 23.26
N ILE A 37 -6.53 14.54 24.33
CA ILE A 37 -5.37 13.65 24.32
C ILE A 37 -5.79 12.20 24.04
N VAL A 38 -6.83 11.71 24.73
CA VAL A 38 -7.35 10.36 24.54
C VAL A 38 -7.94 10.19 23.13
N GLY A 39 -8.67 11.20 22.65
CA GLY A 39 -9.23 11.19 21.29
C GLY A 39 -8.15 11.15 20.21
N LEU A 40 -7.11 11.97 20.33
CA LEU A 40 -5.96 11.94 19.42
C LEU A 40 -5.22 10.60 19.46
N GLY A 41 -4.95 10.08 20.67
CA GLY A 41 -4.28 8.78 20.83
C GLY A 41 -5.05 7.64 20.17
N ASN A 42 -6.36 7.56 20.38
CA ASN A 42 -7.21 6.56 19.73
C ASN A 42 -7.30 6.75 18.21
N GLY A 43 -7.40 8.00 17.76
CA GLY A 43 -7.42 8.34 16.34
C GLY A 43 -6.12 7.94 15.63
N MET A 44 -4.96 8.25 16.23
CA MET A 44 -3.66 7.83 15.68
C MET A 44 -3.52 6.31 15.65
N THR A 45 -3.87 5.62 16.74
CA THR A 45 -3.80 4.15 16.81
C THR A 45 -4.70 3.50 15.75
N LYS A 46 -5.92 4.03 15.56
CA LYS A 46 -6.83 3.54 14.51
C LYS A 46 -6.25 3.79 13.12
N SER A 47 -5.75 5.00 12.84
CA SER A 47 -5.15 5.34 11.55
C SER A 47 -3.94 4.47 11.23
N MET A 48 -3.08 4.20 12.22
CA MET A 48 -1.95 3.28 12.05
C MET A 48 -2.42 1.86 11.76
N ARG A 49 -3.39 1.35 12.52
CA ARG A 49 -3.95 0.01 12.31
C ARG A 49 -4.59 -0.13 10.92
N ASP A 50 -5.35 0.88 10.50
CA ASP A 50 -5.99 0.91 9.17
C ASP A 50 -4.92 0.94 8.06
N SER A 51 -3.82 1.69 8.24
CA SER A 51 -2.69 1.73 7.32
C SER A 51 -1.97 0.37 7.23
N PHE A 52 -1.71 -0.30 8.35
CA PHE A 52 -1.13 -1.63 8.36
C PHE A 52 -2.06 -2.68 7.74
N SER A 53 -3.35 -2.62 8.02
CA SER A 53 -4.34 -3.51 7.40
C SER A 53 -4.43 -3.32 5.90
N ALA A 54 -4.30 -2.08 5.42
CA ALA A 54 -4.27 -1.77 3.99
C ALA A 54 -3.01 -2.30 3.27
N MET A 55 -1.88 -2.43 4.00
CA MET A 55 -0.65 -3.03 3.46
C MET A 55 -0.70 -4.57 3.42
N GLY A 56 -1.70 -5.21 4.05
CA GLY A 56 -1.79 -6.67 4.21
C GLY A 56 -0.94 -7.14 5.40
N THR A 57 -1.59 -7.50 6.50
CA THR A 57 -0.90 -7.91 7.75
C THR A 57 -0.14 -9.22 7.61
N ASN A 58 -0.55 -10.07 6.68
CA ASN A 58 0.02 -11.40 6.44
C ASN A 58 1.09 -11.43 5.34
N THR A 59 1.66 -10.28 4.95
CA THR A 59 2.67 -10.24 3.90
C THR A 59 4.08 -10.44 4.43
N LEU A 60 4.86 -11.29 3.77
CA LEU A 60 6.28 -11.50 3.98
C LEU A 60 7.05 -10.95 2.79
N ASN A 61 7.97 -10.01 3.03
CA ASN A 61 8.91 -9.56 2.02
C ASN A 61 10.16 -10.43 2.08
N ILE A 62 10.46 -11.11 1.00
CA ILE A 62 11.61 -12.00 0.85
C ILE A 62 12.62 -11.30 -0.02
N ASN A 63 13.83 -11.09 0.49
CA ASN A 63 14.93 -10.55 -0.28
C ASN A 63 16.02 -11.61 -0.42
N VAL A 64 16.31 -11.97 -1.65
CA VAL A 64 17.33 -12.97 -1.98
C VAL A 64 18.64 -12.26 -2.29
N TRP A 65 19.63 -12.44 -1.40
CA TRP A 65 20.98 -11.93 -1.60
C TRP A 65 21.88 -13.06 -2.07
N GLY A 66 22.25 -13.03 -3.35
CA GLY A 66 23.17 -14.03 -3.91
C GLY A 66 24.60 -13.82 -3.44
N TYR A 67 25.10 -14.68 -2.58
CA TYR A 67 26.52 -14.83 -2.32
C TYR A 67 27.04 -16.06 -3.07
N GLY A 68 27.89 -15.84 -4.08
CA GLY A 68 28.53 -16.90 -4.85
C GLY A 68 27.76 -17.33 -6.13
N SER A 69 28.06 -18.53 -6.62
CA SER A 69 27.57 -19.05 -7.91
C SER A 69 26.18 -19.68 -7.88
N ARG A 70 25.43 -19.61 -6.78
CA ARG A 70 24.06 -20.11 -6.70
C ARG A 70 23.09 -18.96 -6.96
N THR A 71 22.42 -19.04 -8.09
CA THR A 71 21.29 -18.18 -8.45
C THR A 71 20.01 -18.93 -8.12
N ILE A 72 19.13 -18.29 -7.34
CA ILE A 72 17.78 -18.81 -7.09
C ILE A 72 16.88 -18.31 -8.22
N SER A 73 16.25 -19.22 -8.95
CA SER A 73 15.29 -18.89 -9.99
C SER A 73 13.93 -18.56 -9.38
N VAL A 74 13.06 -17.90 -10.15
CA VAL A 74 11.68 -17.65 -9.74
C VAL A 74 10.93 -18.97 -9.51
N ASP A 75 11.21 -19.99 -10.34
CA ASP A 75 10.60 -21.32 -10.24
C ASP A 75 10.98 -22.03 -8.92
N ASP A 76 12.22 -21.84 -8.44
CA ASP A 76 12.64 -22.41 -7.15
C ASP A 76 11.82 -21.84 -5.99
N VAL A 77 11.53 -20.52 -6.03
CA VAL A 77 10.71 -19.87 -4.98
C VAL A 77 9.25 -20.32 -5.04
N TYR A 78 8.69 -20.48 -6.24
CA TYR A 78 7.35 -21.07 -6.40
C TYR A 78 7.32 -22.51 -5.88
N ALA A 79 8.32 -23.32 -6.17
CA ALA A 79 8.41 -24.70 -5.68
C ALA A 79 8.52 -24.77 -4.13
N ILE A 80 9.14 -23.80 -3.48
CA ILE A 80 9.15 -23.68 -2.00
C ILE A 80 7.75 -23.39 -1.49
N ALA A 81 7.03 -22.45 -2.09
CA ALA A 81 5.67 -22.11 -1.69
C ALA A 81 4.71 -23.29 -1.89
N GLU A 82 4.80 -23.99 -3.02
CA GLU A 82 3.99 -25.19 -3.30
C GLU A 82 4.25 -26.36 -2.32
N LYS A 83 5.47 -26.49 -1.82
CA LYS A 83 5.81 -27.52 -0.84
C LYS A 83 5.33 -27.20 0.59
N ASN A 84 5.01 -25.93 0.87
CA ASN A 84 4.62 -25.47 2.20
C ASN A 84 3.30 -24.67 2.17
N PRO A 85 2.21 -25.23 1.64
CA PRO A 85 0.94 -24.50 1.48
C PRO A 85 0.30 -24.12 2.82
N GLU A 86 0.69 -24.79 3.92
CA GLU A 86 0.25 -24.47 5.27
C GLU A 86 0.92 -23.21 5.86
N LEU A 87 2.00 -22.75 5.26
CA LEU A 87 2.76 -21.56 5.68
C LEU A 87 2.62 -20.41 4.68
N ILE A 88 2.69 -20.70 3.38
CA ILE A 88 2.69 -19.72 2.29
C ILE A 88 1.49 -19.98 1.39
N GLN A 89 0.57 -19.02 1.34
CA GLN A 89 -0.63 -19.10 0.52
C GLN A 89 -0.33 -18.77 -0.94
N SER A 90 0.45 -17.72 -1.20
CA SER A 90 0.85 -17.28 -2.53
C SER A 90 2.14 -16.46 -2.45
N VAL A 91 2.90 -16.43 -3.53
CA VAL A 91 4.15 -15.66 -3.64
C VAL A 91 4.23 -15.03 -5.03
N SER A 92 4.69 -13.79 -5.10
CA SER A 92 4.94 -13.07 -6.35
C SER A 92 6.36 -12.52 -6.39
N PRO A 93 7.08 -12.65 -7.50
CA PRO A 93 8.30 -11.91 -7.73
C PRO A 93 7.99 -10.41 -7.81
N GLN A 94 8.94 -9.60 -7.39
CA GLN A 94 8.91 -8.15 -7.53
C GLN A 94 10.24 -7.69 -8.14
N ILE A 95 10.26 -7.53 -9.45
CA ILE A 95 11.46 -7.16 -10.19
C ILE A 95 11.43 -5.67 -10.48
N ASP A 96 12.39 -4.92 -9.93
CA ASP A 96 12.47 -3.48 -10.17
C ASP A 96 12.82 -3.19 -11.64
N PHE A 97 12.01 -2.39 -12.28
CA PHE A 97 12.19 -1.92 -13.65
C PHE A 97 12.30 -0.39 -13.75
N SER A 98 12.32 0.32 -12.61
CA SER A 98 12.36 1.78 -12.55
C SER A 98 13.61 2.38 -13.19
N GLY A 99 14.75 1.64 -13.14
CA GLY A 99 16.01 2.04 -13.75
C GLY A 99 16.13 1.83 -15.27
N SER A 100 15.12 1.24 -15.93
CA SER A 100 15.19 0.87 -17.35
C SER A 100 14.91 2.02 -18.31
N GLY A 101 14.74 3.23 -17.80
CA GLY A 101 14.55 4.46 -18.56
C GLY A 101 13.33 5.28 -18.11
N ASP A 102 13.22 6.48 -18.65
CA ASP A 102 12.11 7.38 -18.35
C ASP A 102 10.76 6.79 -18.81
N LEU A 103 9.75 6.91 -17.97
CA LEU A 103 8.36 6.66 -18.38
C LEU A 103 7.85 7.87 -19.16
N LYS A 104 7.44 7.63 -20.42
CA LYS A 104 6.93 8.65 -21.33
C LYS A 104 5.50 8.35 -21.75
N ILE A 105 4.68 9.40 -21.71
CA ILE A 105 3.30 9.38 -22.21
C ILE A 105 3.13 10.60 -23.10
N GLY A 106 2.96 10.38 -24.40
CA GLY A 106 3.03 11.49 -25.38
C GLY A 106 4.39 12.17 -25.35
N THR A 107 4.40 13.46 -25.09
CA THR A 107 5.61 14.29 -24.95
C THR A 107 6.09 14.47 -23.50
N SER A 108 5.28 14.04 -22.52
CA SER A 108 5.56 14.21 -21.10
C SER A 108 6.38 13.05 -20.53
N THR A 109 7.29 13.37 -19.61
CA THR A 109 8.10 12.40 -18.88
C THR A 109 7.66 12.41 -17.42
N TYR A 110 7.43 11.22 -16.88
CA TYR A 110 7.02 11.01 -15.49
C TYR A 110 8.15 10.34 -14.72
N ARG A 111 8.43 10.85 -13.53
CA ARG A 111 9.48 10.36 -12.62
C ARG A 111 8.85 9.98 -11.29
N TRP A 112 9.66 9.42 -10.39
CA TRP A 112 9.22 9.01 -9.04
C TRP A 112 8.08 7.98 -9.05
N LEU A 113 8.15 7.05 -10.01
CA LEU A 113 7.19 5.99 -10.17
C LEU A 113 7.80 4.64 -9.74
N ASN A 114 7.00 3.85 -9.05
CA ASN A 114 7.34 2.48 -8.72
C ASN A 114 6.99 1.58 -9.93
N ILE A 115 7.98 1.09 -10.65
CA ILE A 115 7.77 0.25 -11.83
C ILE A 115 8.30 -1.15 -11.51
N TYR A 116 7.39 -2.13 -11.42
CA TYR A 116 7.76 -3.50 -11.04
C TYR A 116 7.21 -4.53 -12.03
N GLY A 117 8.04 -5.55 -12.27
CA GLY A 117 7.61 -6.81 -12.88
C GLY A 117 7.05 -7.73 -11.80
N VAL A 118 5.80 -8.15 -11.97
CA VAL A 118 5.02 -8.91 -10.99
C VAL A 118 4.20 -9.99 -11.67
N ASP A 119 3.62 -10.91 -10.90
CA ASP A 119 2.67 -11.90 -11.41
C ASP A 119 1.20 -11.44 -11.33
N GLU A 120 0.28 -12.33 -11.68
CA GLU A 120 -1.17 -12.07 -11.67
C GLU A 120 -1.74 -11.91 -10.26
N ASP A 121 -1.14 -12.55 -9.26
CA ASP A 121 -1.61 -12.54 -7.87
C ASP A 121 -1.17 -11.30 -7.10
N TYR A 122 -0.16 -10.59 -7.60
CA TYR A 122 0.43 -9.44 -6.91
C TYR A 122 -0.57 -8.40 -6.43
N THR A 123 -1.59 -8.11 -7.24
CA THR A 123 -2.63 -7.14 -6.86
C THR A 123 -3.43 -7.62 -5.65
N THR A 124 -3.69 -8.91 -5.55
CA THR A 124 -4.35 -9.54 -4.39
C THR A 124 -3.41 -9.55 -3.19
N LEU A 125 -2.14 -9.93 -3.39
CA LEU A 125 -1.08 -9.95 -2.37
C LEU A 125 -0.92 -8.58 -1.69
N LYS A 126 -1.00 -7.51 -2.45
CA LYS A 126 -0.87 -6.12 -1.97
C LYS A 126 -2.21 -5.48 -1.58
N ASN A 127 -3.29 -6.24 -1.57
CA ASN A 127 -4.64 -5.73 -1.31
C ASN A 127 -5.00 -4.51 -2.19
N TYR A 128 -4.65 -4.60 -3.48
CA TYR A 128 -5.06 -3.61 -4.47
C TYR A 128 -6.39 -3.99 -5.10
N THR A 129 -7.26 -3.01 -5.27
CA THR A 129 -8.52 -3.16 -6.00
C THR A 129 -8.36 -2.59 -7.42
N ILE A 130 -8.86 -3.32 -8.42
CA ILE A 130 -8.94 -2.81 -9.79
C ILE A 130 -10.16 -1.90 -9.91
N ALA A 131 -9.93 -0.61 -10.20
CA ALA A 131 -11.00 0.37 -10.38
C ALA A 131 -11.58 0.34 -11.81
N LYS A 132 -10.73 0.14 -12.81
CA LYS A 132 -11.13 0.09 -14.23
C LYS A 132 -10.32 -0.96 -14.99
N GLY A 133 -10.94 -1.63 -15.94
CA GLY A 133 -10.28 -2.64 -16.75
C GLY A 133 -10.12 -3.98 -16.02
N ARG A 134 -8.94 -4.62 -16.13
CA ARG A 134 -8.63 -5.91 -15.52
C ARG A 134 -7.23 -5.95 -14.91
N GLY A 135 -6.99 -6.92 -14.02
CA GLY A 135 -5.68 -7.30 -13.53
C GLY A 135 -4.79 -7.94 -14.61
N LEU A 136 -3.52 -8.19 -14.27
CA LEU A 136 -2.69 -9.11 -15.03
C LEU A 136 -3.31 -10.49 -14.96
N GLN A 137 -3.10 -11.27 -16.01
CA GLN A 137 -3.58 -12.64 -16.14
C GLN A 137 -2.42 -13.57 -16.41
N TYR A 138 -2.53 -14.83 -16.01
CA TYR A 138 -1.55 -15.86 -16.28
C TYR A 138 -1.07 -15.86 -17.75
N MET A 139 -1.97 -15.68 -18.72
CA MET A 139 -1.62 -15.62 -20.15
C MET A 139 -0.81 -14.37 -20.53
N ASP A 140 -0.88 -13.29 -19.74
CA ASP A 140 -0.04 -12.11 -19.97
C ASP A 140 1.40 -12.39 -19.50
N ILE A 141 1.54 -13.13 -18.39
CA ILE A 141 2.82 -13.58 -17.85
C ILE A 141 3.46 -14.61 -18.80
N LYS A 142 2.73 -15.68 -19.12
CA LYS A 142 3.21 -16.80 -19.94
C LYS A 142 3.67 -16.37 -21.33
N ASP A 143 2.91 -15.50 -21.98
CA ASP A 143 3.19 -15.02 -23.35
C ASP A 143 4.12 -13.80 -23.39
N ASN A 144 4.67 -13.36 -22.27
CA ASN A 144 5.52 -12.17 -22.16
C ASN A 144 4.87 -10.93 -22.81
N LYS A 145 3.57 -10.69 -22.57
CA LYS A 145 2.86 -9.60 -23.22
C LYS A 145 3.33 -8.25 -22.73
N GLN A 146 3.36 -7.29 -23.64
CA GLN A 146 3.66 -5.89 -23.32
C GLN A 146 2.39 -5.16 -22.86
N VAL A 147 1.87 -5.55 -21.71
CA VAL A 147 0.72 -4.95 -21.04
C VAL A 147 1.12 -4.46 -19.66
N CYS A 148 0.35 -3.52 -19.11
CA CYS A 148 0.60 -3.01 -17.78
C CYS A 148 -0.70 -2.62 -17.05
N ILE A 149 -0.62 -2.59 -15.73
CA ILE A 149 -1.58 -1.95 -14.84
C ILE A 149 -0.93 -0.69 -14.29
N ILE A 150 -1.69 0.39 -14.16
CA ILE A 150 -1.21 1.66 -13.62
C ILE A 150 -1.98 2.05 -12.34
N GLY A 151 -1.32 2.81 -11.48
CA GLY A 151 -1.94 3.41 -10.31
C GLY A 151 -2.84 4.60 -10.65
N ASP A 152 -3.69 5.00 -9.70
CA ASP A 152 -4.65 6.10 -9.91
C ASP A 152 -3.97 7.43 -10.19
N TYR A 153 -2.83 7.73 -9.55
CA TYR A 153 -2.06 8.94 -9.80
C TYR A 153 -1.76 9.13 -11.29
N LEU A 154 -1.15 8.10 -11.90
CA LEU A 154 -0.76 8.16 -13.30
C LEU A 154 -1.97 8.22 -14.24
N ASN A 155 -3.03 7.45 -13.93
CA ASN A 155 -4.29 7.48 -14.68
C ASN A 155 -4.90 8.88 -14.69
N ARG A 156 -4.90 9.57 -13.58
CA ARG A 156 -5.49 10.91 -13.43
C ARG A 156 -4.63 11.99 -14.07
N VAL A 157 -3.33 11.99 -13.76
CA VAL A 157 -2.42 13.08 -14.20
C VAL A 157 -2.05 12.96 -15.67
N ALA A 158 -1.84 11.74 -16.18
CA ALA A 158 -1.37 11.55 -17.56
C ALA A 158 -2.49 11.27 -18.56
N PHE A 159 -3.61 10.68 -18.11
CA PHE A 159 -4.69 10.21 -19.00
C PHE A 159 -6.05 10.82 -18.69
N GLY A 160 -6.13 11.79 -17.76
CA GLY A 160 -7.40 12.42 -17.38
C GLY A 160 -8.47 11.42 -16.91
N GLY A 161 -8.06 10.31 -16.30
CA GLY A 161 -8.94 9.25 -15.80
C GLY A 161 -9.35 8.18 -16.82
N ASN A 162 -8.84 8.23 -18.06
CA ASN A 162 -9.17 7.31 -19.17
C ASN A 162 -7.95 6.55 -19.69
N GLY A 163 -7.14 5.97 -18.77
CA GLY A 163 -5.90 5.29 -19.12
C GLY A 163 -6.08 3.90 -19.74
N VAL A 164 -7.17 3.18 -19.46
CA VAL A 164 -7.38 1.82 -19.98
C VAL A 164 -7.43 1.82 -21.51
N GLY A 165 -6.68 0.92 -22.13
CA GLY A 165 -6.54 0.82 -23.59
C GLY A 165 -5.50 1.74 -24.20
N GLN A 166 -5.03 2.76 -23.48
CA GLN A 166 -3.96 3.67 -23.89
C GLN A 166 -2.59 2.97 -23.81
N THR A 167 -1.57 3.64 -24.33
CA THR A 167 -0.20 3.12 -24.36
C THR A 167 0.74 4.09 -23.65
N LEU A 168 1.61 3.55 -22.82
CA LEU A 168 2.75 4.24 -22.23
C LEU A 168 4.07 3.67 -22.75
N LYS A 169 5.17 4.41 -22.57
CA LYS A 169 6.49 4.00 -23.02
C LYS A 169 7.47 4.06 -21.85
N ILE A 170 8.18 2.96 -21.61
CA ILE A 170 9.27 2.89 -20.62
C ILE A 170 10.55 2.60 -21.39
N GLY A 171 11.48 3.56 -21.39
CA GLY A 171 12.67 3.48 -22.24
C GLY A 171 12.31 3.34 -23.72
N ALA A 172 12.72 2.25 -24.35
CA ALA A 172 12.42 1.91 -25.74
C ALA A 172 11.09 1.17 -25.93
N ASN A 173 10.51 0.60 -24.86
CA ASN A 173 9.41 -0.36 -24.92
C ASN A 173 8.05 0.31 -24.73
N LYS A 174 7.04 -0.16 -25.49
CA LYS A 174 5.65 0.31 -25.38
C LYS A 174 4.83 -0.74 -24.64
N PHE A 175 3.95 -0.27 -23.73
CA PHE A 175 3.05 -1.12 -22.96
C PHE A 175 1.62 -0.62 -23.07
N ARG A 176 0.68 -1.53 -23.31
CA ARG A 176 -0.75 -1.23 -23.34
C ARG A 176 -1.31 -1.33 -21.93
N ILE A 177 -2.03 -0.31 -21.48
CA ILE A 177 -2.69 -0.29 -20.19
C ILE A 177 -3.95 -1.16 -20.26
N VAL A 178 -4.00 -2.19 -19.42
CA VAL A 178 -5.14 -3.13 -19.33
C VAL A 178 -5.98 -2.91 -18.09
N GLY A 179 -5.44 -2.25 -17.08
CA GLY A 179 -6.15 -1.93 -15.84
C GLY A 179 -5.61 -0.72 -15.12
N VAL A 180 -6.44 -0.19 -14.25
CA VAL A 180 -6.15 0.93 -13.35
C VAL A 180 -6.52 0.53 -11.95
N LEU A 181 -5.62 0.74 -11.00
CA LEU A 181 -5.84 0.47 -9.59
C LEU A 181 -6.72 1.57 -8.97
N ALA A 182 -7.47 1.22 -7.94
CA ALA A 182 -8.14 2.19 -7.09
C ALA A 182 -7.11 2.95 -6.25
N ALA A 183 -7.39 4.22 -5.97
CA ALA A 183 -6.55 5.02 -5.11
C ALA A 183 -6.50 4.45 -3.70
N LYS A 184 -5.29 4.30 -3.14
CA LYS A 184 -5.05 3.99 -1.72
C LYS A 184 -4.89 5.26 -0.90
N VAL A 185 -4.28 6.29 -1.47
CA VAL A 185 -4.08 7.59 -0.84
C VAL A 185 -5.25 8.49 -1.17
N SER A 186 -6.01 8.89 -0.15
CA SER A 186 -7.23 9.69 -0.32
C SER A 186 -6.95 11.12 -0.79
N ASP A 187 -5.79 11.69 -0.40
CA ASP A 187 -5.40 13.04 -0.79
C ASP A 187 -4.64 13.01 -2.12
N PRO A 188 -5.21 13.58 -3.21
CA PRO A 188 -4.56 13.63 -4.51
C PRO A 188 -3.18 14.30 -4.52
N SER A 189 -2.93 15.24 -3.61
CA SER A 189 -1.65 15.95 -3.52
C SER A 189 -0.50 15.10 -2.98
N LEU A 190 -0.82 14.02 -2.25
CA LEU A 190 0.13 13.10 -1.65
C LEU A 190 0.35 11.81 -2.48
N GLN A 191 -0.27 11.69 -3.65
CA GLN A 191 -0.18 10.48 -4.47
C GLN A 191 1.13 10.38 -5.26
N GLU A 192 1.79 11.51 -5.57
CA GLU A 192 3.09 11.49 -6.24
C GLU A 192 4.14 10.82 -5.34
N GLY A 193 4.84 9.80 -5.86
CA GLY A 193 5.81 9.01 -5.10
C GLY A 193 5.21 8.05 -4.06
N SER A 194 3.87 7.97 -3.97
CA SER A 194 3.17 7.01 -3.12
C SER A 194 2.94 5.67 -3.84
N ASP A 195 2.25 4.74 -3.17
CA ASP A 195 1.79 3.49 -3.76
C ASP A 195 0.84 3.66 -4.96
N ASP A 196 0.19 4.84 -5.10
CA ASP A 196 -0.66 5.17 -6.24
C ASP A 196 0.13 5.61 -7.47
N ALA A 197 1.43 5.93 -7.30
CA ALA A 197 2.36 6.27 -8.37
C ALA A 197 3.12 5.03 -8.84
N CYS A 198 2.41 4.05 -9.41
CA CYS A 198 2.96 2.76 -9.77
C CYS A 198 2.60 2.30 -11.19
N VAL A 199 3.43 1.40 -11.73
CA VAL A 199 3.19 0.66 -12.97
C VAL A 199 3.60 -0.79 -12.73
N TYR A 200 2.69 -1.73 -12.93
CA TYR A 200 2.94 -3.15 -12.80
C TYR A 200 2.91 -3.83 -14.17
N LEU A 201 3.94 -4.61 -14.44
CA LEU A 201 4.19 -5.31 -15.70
C LEU A 201 4.28 -6.81 -15.44
N PRO A 202 4.04 -7.69 -16.42
CA PRO A 202 4.37 -9.10 -16.31
C PRO A 202 5.86 -9.29 -16.00
N TYR A 203 6.20 -10.01 -14.92
CA TYR A 203 7.59 -10.20 -14.50
C TYR A 203 8.44 -10.86 -15.59
N THR A 204 7.85 -11.80 -16.34
CA THR A 204 8.52 -12.48 -17.46
C THR A 204 8.90 -11.52 -18.59
N THR A 205 8.05 -10.52 -18.86
CA THR A 205 8.34 -9.44 -19.81
C THR A 205 9.50 -8.59 -19.32
N VAL A 206 9.49 -8.21 -18.02
CA VAL A 206 10.59 -7.45 -17.41
C VAL A 206 11.89 -8.23 -17.43
N MET A 207 11.88 -9.52 -17.05
CA MET A 207 13.07 -10.38 -17.11
C MET A 207 13.68 -10.41 -18.51
N ARG A 208 12.83 -10.60 -19.52
CA ARG A 208 13.27 -10.61 -20.92
C ARG A 208 13.87 -9.27 -21.35
N LEU A 209 13.27 -8.14 -20.96
CA LEU A 209 13.73 -6.81 -21.34
C LEU A 209 14.99 -6.39 -20.58
N SER A 210 15.17 -6.82 -19.34
CA SER A 210 16.34 -6.56 -18.51
C SER A 210 17.46 -7.58 -18.70
N ASN A 211 17.23 -8.62 -19.53
CA ASN A 211 18.15 -9.75 -19.72
C ASN A 211 18.58 -10.37 -18.38
N THR A 212 17.64 -10.56 -17.47
CA THR A 212 17.84 -11.21 -16.16
C THR A 212 16.99 -12.46 -16.08
N SER A 213 17.47 -13.47 -15.36
CA SER A 213 16.75 -14.73 -15.11
C SER A 213 16.35 -14.92 -13.65
N THR A 214 16.66 -13.94 -12.79
CA THR A 214 16.44 -14.02 -11.34
C THR A 214 15.72 -12.77 -10.83
N SER A 215 14.97 -12.93 -9.76
CA SER A 215 14.45 -11.82 -8.96
C SER A 215 15.19 -11.74 -7.63
N GLN A 216 15.43 -10.52 -7.17
CA GLN A 216 16.06 -10.28 -5.87
C GLN A 216 15.01 -10.05 -4.76
N SER A 217 13.76 -9.80 -5.14
CA SER A 217 12.70 -9.52 -4.18
C SER A 217 11.44 -10.28 -4.54
N TYR A 218 10.77 -10.79 -3.52
CA TYR A 218 9.48 -11.47 -3.63
C TYR A 218 8.57 -10.99 -2.51
N ILE A 219 7.27 -11.04 -2.77
CA ILE A 219 6.24 -10.81 -1.77
C ILE A 219 5.41 -12.07 -1.66
N ALA A 220 5.25 -12.56 -0.44
CA ALA A 220 4.42 -13.72 -0.14
C ALA A 220 3.30 -13.36 0.83
N ILE A 221 2.15 -14.04 0.73
CA ILE A 221 1.14 -14.06 1.78
C ILE A 221 1.33 -15.32 2.62
N MET A 222 1.43 -15.12 3.93
CA MET A 222 1.39 -16.20 4.90
C MET A 222 -0.05 -16.63 5.15
N THR A 223 -0.26 -17.92 5.35
CA THR A 223 -1.58 -18.48 5.67
C THR A 223 -2.04 -18.02 7.07
N ASP A 224 -1.10 -17.85 8.01
CA ASP A 224 -1.38 -17.44 9.39
C ASP A 224 -0.24 -16.57 9.93
N GLU A 225 -0.57 -15.39 10.48
CA GLU A 225 0.39 -14.49 11.14
C GLU A 225 1.14 -15.15 12.30
N SER A 226 0.51 -16.05 13.03
CA SER A 226 1.12 -16.75 14.16
C SER A 226 2.29 -17.65 13.74
N LYS A 227 2.33 -18.08 12.46
CA LYS A 227 3.36 -18.93 11.87
C LYS A 227 4.45 -18.15 11.14
N ALA A 228 4.52 -16.84 11.34
CA ALA A 228 5.49 -15.99 10.65
C ALA A 228 6.96 -16.43 10.85
N ASN A 229 7.30 -16.95 12.02
CA ASN A 229 8.65 -17.46 12.29
C ASN A 229 8.93 -18.76 11.54
N ASP A 230 7.94 -19.64 11.43
CA ASP A 230 8.07 -20.92 10.71
C ASP A 230 8.15 -20.65 9.19
N ALA A 231 7.34 -19.71 8.67
CA ALA A 231 7.42 -19.28 7.28
C ALA A 231 8.79 -18.65 6.93
N LYS A 232 9.38 -17.86 7.83
CA LYS A 232 10.74 -17.32 7.66
C LYS A 232 11.84 -18.39 7.69
N ALA A 233 11.63 -19.48 8.38
CA ALA A 233 12.62 -20.56 8.46
C ALA A 233 12.66 -21.45 7.21
N VAL A 234 11.60 -21.44 6.40
CA VAL A 234 11.46 -22.24 5.18
C VAL A 234 11.95 -21.50 3.93
N VAL A 235 11.96 -20.17 3.99
CA VAL A 235 12.41 -19.26 2.92
C VAL A 235 13.84 -18.81 3.15
#